data_a7add7e5898048b6290609eebb652032
#
_entry.id   a7add7e5898048b6290609eebb652032
#
_cell.length_a   1.000
_cell.length_b   1.000
_cell.length_c   1.000
_cell.angle_alpha   90.00
_cell.angle_beta   90.00
_cell.angle_gamma   90.00
#
_symmetry.space_group_name_H-M   'P 1'
#
loop_
_entity.id
_entity.type
_entity.pdbx_description
1 polymer ?
#
loop_
_entity_poly.entity_id
_entity_poly.type
_entity_poly.pdbx_seq_one_letter_code
_entity_poly.pdbx_strand_id
1 'polypeptide(L)'
;RRKHNALIGDRTAEEIKRTVGCVYPRSEEAIMEVRGRCLMTGLPRTFTVSSSEILDALEEVSSAIVEAVHWVLERTPPELTGDISANGITMTGGGSLIWGFDKLIASKTGIPTRVADEAVSCVAYGTGNCLENLSKMQDGTMNLSRQRQMKR
;
A
#
# COMPACT_ATOMS: atom_id res chain seq x y z
N ARG A 1 9.89 8.78 -17.29
CA ARG A 1 11.12 8.79 -18.08
C ARG A 1 10.89 8.22 -19.47
N ARG A 2 10.40 6.98 -19.61
CA ARG A 2 10.22 6.32 -20.92
C ARG A 2 9.21 7.05 -21.81
N LYS A 3 8.04 7.40 -21.29
CA LYS A 3 6.92 7.96 -22.07
C LYS A 3 7.14 9.44 -22.45
N HIS A 4 7.65 10.24 -21.52
CA HIS A 4 7.77 11.69 -21.71
C HIS A 4 9.17 12.17 -22.13
N ASN A 5 10.16 11.27 -22.22
CA ASN A 5 11.59 11.62 -22.43
C ASN A 5 12.05 12.72 -21.45
N ALA A 6 11.58 12.68 -20.23
CA ALA A 6 11.85 13.66 -19.19
C ALA A 6 12.43 13.00 -17.95
N LEU A 7 13.34 13.70 -17.28
CA LEU A 7 13.90 13.34 -15.99
C LEU A 7 13.29 14.24 -14.93
N ILE A 8 12.77 13.62 -13.87
CA ILE A 8 12.26 14.30 -12.67
C ILE A 8 13.04 13.81 -11.46
N GLY A 9 13.03 14.59 -10.39
CA GLY A 9 13.60 14.18 -9.10
C GLY A 9 12.63 13.33 -8.29
N ASP A 10 13.17 12.66 -7.25
CA ASP A 10 12.39 11.75 -6.38
C ASP A 10 11.22 12.45 -5.68
N ARG A 11 11.43 13.70 -5.26
CA ARG A 11 10.36 14.51 -4.65
C ARG A 11 9.18 14.71 -5.61
N THR A 12 9.46 15.03 -6.86
CA THR A 12 8.42 15.20 -7.89
C THR A 12 7.73 13.87 -8.21
N ALA A 13 8.49 12.77 -8.26
CA ALA A 13 7.94 11.44 -8.44
C ALA A 13 6.98 11.05 -7.29
N GLU A 14 7.36 11.36 -6.05
CA GLU A 14 6.51 11.12 -4.88
C GLU A 14 5.24 11.99 -4.91
N GLU A 15 5.35 13.25 -5.35
CA GLU A 15 4.21 14.14 -5.52
C GLU A 15 3.24 13.62 -6.59
N ILE A 16 3.73 13.16 -7.73
CA ILE A 16 2.93 12.50 -8.77
C ILE A 16 2.19 11.28 -8.19
N LYS A 17 2.92 10.40 -7.50
CA LYS A 17 2.34 9.21 -6.86
C LYS A 17 1.20 9.56 -5.91
N ARG A 18 1.37 10.60 -5.10
CA ARG A 18 0.36 11.03 -4.12
C ARG A 18 -0.84 11.72 -4.74
N THR A 19 -0.66 12.44 -5.86
CA THR A 19 -1.70 13.27 -6.48
C THR A 19 -2.52 12.50 -7.51
N VAL A 20 -1.85 11.81 -8.44
CA VAL A 20 -2.49 11.10 -9.54
C VAL A 20 -2.26 9.59 -9.52
N GLY A 21 -1.50 9.08 -8.53
CA GLY A 21 -1.23 7.66 -8.38
C GLY A 21 -2.52 6.87 -8.18
N CYS A 22 -2.67 5.78 -8.94
CA CYS A 22 -3.74 4.83 -8.77
C CYS A 22 -3.28 3.43 -9.20
N VAL A 23 -3.90 2.41 -8.62
CA VAL A 23 -3.65 1.00 -8.94
C VAL A 23 -4.95 0.28 -9.34
N TYR A 24 -6.03 1.02 -9.48
CA TYR A 24 -7.33 0.56 -9.96
C TYR A 24 -7.91 1.60 -10.93
N PRO A 25 -8.65 1.22 -11.98
CA PRO A 25 -9.22 2.18 -12.92
C PRO A 25 -10.12 3.20 -12.23
N ARG A 26 -9.91 4.48 -12.57
CA ARG A 26 -10.76 5.59 -12.11
C ARG A 26 -11.89 5.85 -13.09
N SER A 27 -13.05 6.30 -12.58
CA SER A 27 -14.16 6.79 -13.42
C SER A 27 -13.81 8.11 -14.10
N GLU A 28 -13.03 8.95 -13.43
CA GLU A 28 -12.55 10.23 -13.93
C GLU A 28 -11.02 10.23 -13.93
N GLU A 29 -10.42 10.64 -15.04
CA GLU A 29 -8.98 10.72 -15.17
C GLU A 29 -8.44 11.91 -14.37
N ALA A 30 -7.53 11.64 -13.43
CA ALA A 30 -6.80 12.69 -12.73
C ALA A 30 -5.56 13.06 -13.55
N ILE A 31 -5.30 14.36 -13.67
CA ILE A 31 -4.19 14.92 -14.46
C ILE A 31 -3.37 15.87 -13.59
N MET A 32 -2.06 15.83 -13.74
CA MET A 32 -1.11 16.70 -13.04
C MET A 32 -0.09 17.27 -14.01
N GLU A 33 0.15 18.57 -13.94
CA GLU A 33 1.24 19.22 -14.67
C GLU A 33 2.56 19.06 -13.89
N VAL A 34 3.59 18.64 -14.58
CA VAL A 34 4.90 18.31 -14.01
C VAL A 34 6.02 19.03 -14.77
N ARG A 35 7.00 19.53 -14.02
CA ARG A 35 8.23 20.09 -14.58
C ARG A 35 9.37 19.11 -14.43
N GLY A 36 10.10 18.91 -15.52
CA GLY A 36 11.28 18.07 -15.56
C GLY A 36 12.30 18.55 -16.57
N ARG A 37 13.42 17.85 -16.65
CA ARG A 37 14.45 18.10 -17.65
C ARG A 37 14.25 17.18 -18.85
N CYS A 38 14.14 17.74 -20.05
CA CYS A 38 14.09 16.96 -21.29
C CYS A 38 15.40 16.19 -21.48
N LEU A 39 15.31 14.88 -21.73
CA LEU A 39 16.48 14.03 -21.94
C LEU A 39 17.19 14.29 -23.28
N MET A 40 16.46 14.80 -24.27
CA MET A 40 17.00 15.06 -25.59
C MET A 40 17.76 16.41 -25.66
N THR A 41 17.18 17.46 -25.06
CA THR A 41 17.72 18.81 -25.16
C THR A 41 18.43 19.29 -23.91
N GLY A 42 18.27 18.59 -22.78
CA GLY A 42 18.78 19.02 -21.48
C GLY A 42 18.03 20.20 -20.85
N LEU A 43 17.07 20.78 -21.55
CA LEU A 43 16.33 21.97 -21.12
C LEU A 43 15.14 21.64 -20.22
N PRO A 44 14.71 22.60 -19.37
CA PRO A 44 13.46 22.46 -18.61
C PRO A 44 12.27 22.27 -19.55
N ARG A 45 11.39 21.35 -19.20
CA ARG A 45 10.16 21.05 -19.94
C ARG A 45 9.02 20.81 -18.98
N THR A 46 7.85 21.37 -19.29
CA THR A 46 6.58 21.06 -18.64
C THR A 46 5.82 20.03 -19.46
N PHE A 47 5.20 19.05 -18.80
CA PHE A 47 4.38 18.02 -19.41
C PHE A 47 3.29 17.57 -18.43
N THR A 48 2.25 16.97 -18.95
CA THR A 48 1.14 16.43 -18.14
C THR A 48 1.31 14.94 -17.92
N VAL A 49 0.96 14.47 -16.72
CA VAL A 49 0.92 13.05 -16.35
C VAL A 49 -0.50 12.73 -15.94
N SER A 50 -1.05 11.63 -16.44
CA SER A 50 -2.39 11.19 -16.13
C SER A 50 -2.40 9.97 -15.18
N SER A 51 -3.53 9.75 -14.52
CA SER A 51 -3.71 8.59 -13.64
C SER A 51 -3.65 7.27 -14.41
N SER A 52 -4.09 7.23 -15.67
CA SER A 52 -3.97 6.04 -16.52
C SER A 52 -2.51 5.67 -16.80
N GLU A 53 -1.64 6.67 -17.02
CA GLU A 53 -0.21 6.45 -17.20
C GLU A 53 0.46 5.89 -15.94
N ILE A 54 0.01 6.34 -14.76
CA ILE A 54 0.55 5.84 -13.49
C ILE A 54 0.01 4.45 -13.18
N LEU A 55 -1.24 4.16 -13.53
CA LEU A 55 -1.82 2.83 -13.43
C LEU A 55 -0.94 1.80 -14.15
N ASP A 56 -0.62 2.06 -15.43
CA ASP A 56 0.26 1.19 -16.23
C ASP A 56 1.65 1.05 -15.60
N ALA A 57 2.20 2.16 -15.07
CA ALA A 57 3.52 2.16 -14.47
C ALA A 57 3.62 1.41 -13.13
N LEU A 58 2.50 1.31 -12.40
CA LEU A 58 2.42 0.62 -11.11
C LEU A 58 1.90 -0.81 -11.22
N GLU A 59 1.46 -1.26 -12.40
CA GLU A 59 0.83 -2.57 -12.60
C GLU A 59 1.71 -3.72 -12.13
N GLU A 60 2.98 -3.73 -12.49
CA GLU A 60 3.92 -4.79 -12.10
C GLU A 60 4.09 -4.88 -10.58
N VAL A 61 4.28 -3.73 -9.94
CA VAL A 61 4.50 -3.67 -8.48
C VAL A 61 3.22 -4.01 -7.73
N SER A 62 2.08 -3.51 -8.16
CA SER A 62 0.80 -3.79 -7.51
C SER A 62 0.38 -5.26 -7.67
N SER A 63 0.65 -5.86 -8.83
CA SER A 63 0.43 -7.29 -9.06
C SER A 63 1.29 -8.16 -8.16
N ALA A 64 2.57 -7.84 -7.99
CA ALA A 64 3.46 -8.57 -7.08
C ALA A 64 2.97 -8.50 -5.61
N ILE A 65 2.39 -7.38 -5.19
CA ILE A 65 1.79 -7.26 -3.85
C ILE A 65 0.54 -8.14 -3.74
N VAL A 66 -0.32 -8.14 -4.74
CA VAL A 66 -1.52 -9.00 -4.77
C VAL A 66 -1.13 -10.47 -4.72
N GLU A 67 -0.12 -10.89 -5.48
CA GLU A 67 0.42 -12.26 -5.44
C GLU A 67 0.94 -12.64 -4.06
N ALA A 68 1.63 -11.70 -3.38
CA ALA A 68 2.08 -11.93 -2.00
C ALA A 68 0.90 -12.11 -1.02
N VAL A 69 -0.19 -11.37 -1.20
CA VAL A 69 -1.42 -11.55 -0.41
C VAL A 69 -2.03 -12.93 -0.66
N HIS A 70 -2.17 -13.35 -1.92
CA HIS A 70 -2.65 -14.70 -2.26
C HIS A 70 -1.78 -15.78 -1.63
N TRP A 71 -0.46 -15.66 -1.74
CA TRP A 71 0.48 -16.61 -1.18
C TRP A 71 0.34 -16.77 0.35
N VAL A 72 0.05 -15.68 1.07
CA VAL A 72 -0.24 -15.74 2.51
C VAL A 72 -1.56 -16.42 2.79
N LEU A 73 -2.62 -16.07 2.05
CA LEU A 73 -3.95 -16.66 2.22
C LEU A 73 -3.95 -18.18 1.98
N GLU A 74 -3.26 -18.65 0.95
CA GLU A 74 -3.11 -20.07 0.61
C GLU A 74 -2.43 -20.89 1.72
N ARG A 75 -1.54 -20.25 2.49
CA ARG A 75 -0.82 -20.89 3.62
C ARG A 75 -1.49 -20.70 4.95
N THR A 76 -2.55 -19.95 5.00
CA THR A 76 -3.33 -19.70 6.21
C THR A 76 -4.25 -20.90 6.47
N PRO A 77 -4.32 -21.41 7.72
CA PRO A 77 -5.25 -22.48 8.08
C PRO A 77 -6.70 -22.13 7.72
N PRO A 78 -7.51 -23.11 7.28
CA PRO A 78 -8.89 -22.87 6.82
C PRO A 78 -9.77 -22.12 7.80
N GLU A 79 -9.62 -22.37 9.11
CA GLU A 79 -10.38 -21.73 10.17
C GLU A 79 -10.10 -20.22 10.22
N LEU A 80 -8.82 -19.85 10.11
CA LEU A 80 -8.41 -18.43 10.09
C LEU A 80 -8.76 -17.76 8.77
N THR A 81 -8.75 -18.49 7.66
CA THR A 81 -9.19 -17.94 6.36
C THR A 81 -10.67 -17.60 6.39
N GLY A 82 -11.50 -18.40 7.07
CA GLY A 82 -12.90 -18.10 7.34
C GLY A 82 -13.07 -16.78 8.10
N ASP A 83 -12.31 -16.59 9.16
CA ASP A 83 -12.31 -15.35 9.96
C ASP A 83 -11.84 -14.14 9.15
N ILE A 84 -10.80 -14.27 8.32
CA ILE A 84 -10.32 -13.23 7.44
C ILE A 84 -11.40 -12.85 6.42
N SER A 85 -12.09 -13.81 5.84
CA SER A 85 -13.18 -13.57 4.89
C SER A 85 -14.33 -12.78 5.52
N ALA A 86 -14.64 -13.05 6.80
CA ALA A 86 -15.70 -12.36 7.52
C ALA A 86 -15.29 -10.94 7.99
N ASN A 87 -14.07 -10.79 8.51
CA ASN A 87 -13.57 -9.53 9.09
C ASN A 87 -12.93 -8.59 8.06
N GLY A 88 -12.48 -9.13 6.93
CA GLY A 88 -11.80 -8.40 5.87
C GLY A 88 -10.32 -8.14 6.13
N ILE A 89 -9.69 -7.47 5.17
CA ILE A 89 -8.28 -7.05 5.22
C ILE A 89 -8.21 -5.56 5.55
N THR A 90 -7.42 -5.20 6.55
CA THR A 90 -7.15 -3.79 6.88
C THR A 90 -5.73 -3.44 6.44
N MET A 91 -5.61 -2.45 5.56
CA MET A 91 -4.32 -1.96 5.05
C MET A 91 -3.84 -0.76 5.86
N THR A 92 -2.52 -0.69 6.08
CA THR A 92 -1.87 0.38 6.83
C THR A 92 -0.64 0.89 6.08
N GLY A 93 -0.09 2.02 6.55
CA GLY A 93 1.08 2.66 5.95
C GLY A 93 0.73 3.56 4.77
N GLY A 94 1.69 4.40 4.38
CA GLY A 94 1.49 5.41 3.33
C GLY A 94 1.17 4.82 1.94
N GLY A 95 1.65 3.60 1.64
CA GLY A 95 1.36 2.91 0.38
C GLY A 95 -0.11 2.54 0.23
N SER A 96 -0.82 2.27 1.33
CA SER A 96 -2.24 1.94 1.31
C SER A 96 -3.12 3.11 0.86
N LEU A 97 -2.60 4.34 0.91
CA LEU A 97 -3.30 5.55 0.49
C LEU A 97 -3.30 5.77 -1.03
N ILE A 98 -2.58 4.94 -1.81
CA ILE A 98 -2.67 4.99 -3.27
C ILE A 98 -4.09 4.63 -3.68
N TRP A 99 -4.67 5.48 -4.51
CA TRP A 99 -6.07 5.35 -4.89
C TRP A 99 -6.41 3.99 -5.50
N GLY A 100 -7.42 3.35 -4.95
CA GLY A 100 -7.96 2.09 -5.45
C GLY A 100 -7.20 0.84 -5.04
N PHE A 101 -6.25 0.94 -4.10
CA PHE A 101 -5.50 -0.24 -3.66
C PHE A 101 -6.39 -1.22 -2.86
N ASP A 102 -7.32 -0.69 -2.06
CA ASP A 102 -8.39 -1.43 -1.40
C ASP A 102 -9.27 -2.18 -2.40
N LYS A 103 -9.68 -1.48 -3.47
CA LYS A 103 -10.50 -2.05 -4.54
C LYS A 103 -9.75 -3.14 -5.31
N LEU A 104 -8.45 -2.92 -5.57
CA LEU A 104 -7.60 -3.89 -6.26
C LEU A 104 -7.52 -5.18 -5.46
N ILE A 105 -7.15 -5.12 -4.18
CA ILE A 105 -7.04 -6.31 -3.33
C ILE A 105 -8.40 -6.99 -3.19
N ALA A 106 -9.46 -6.24 -2.91
CA ALA A 106 -10.80 -6.80 -2.78
C ALA A 106 -11.26 -7.51 -4.06
N SER A 107 -11.00 -6.92 -5.25
CA SER A 107 -11.38 -7.52 -6.53
C SER A 107 -10.59 -8.80 -6.86
N LYS A 108 -9.35 -8.89 -6.41
CA LYS A 108 -8.47 -10.03 -6.68
C LYS A 108 -8.63 -11.17 -5.68
N THR A 109 -8.91 -10.85 -4.42
CA THR A 109 -9.03 -11.87 -3.34
C THR A 109 -10.48 -12.27 -3.04
N GLY A 110 -11.45 -11.45 -3.44
CA GLY A 110 -12.85 -11.60 -3.03
C GLY A 110 -13.11 -11.24 -1.56
N ILE A 111 -12.10 -10.72 -0.84
CA ILE A 111 -12.20 -10.37 0.58
C ILE A 111 -12.38 -8.86 0.73
N PRO A 112 -13.37 -8.40 1.54
CA PRO A 112 -13.54 -6.99 1.82
C PRO A 112 -12.23 -6.37 2.33
N THR A 113 -11.80 -5.28 1.70
CA THR A 113 -10.54 -4.63 2.05
C THR A 113 -10.79 -3.15 2.34
N ARG A 114 -10.17 -2.62 3.37
CA ARG A 114 -10.28 -1.23 3.78
C ARG A 114 -8.92 -0.65 4.16
N VAL A 115 -8.79 0.66 4.01
CA VAL A 115 -7.64 1.41 4.54
C VAL A 115 -7.94 1.80 5.99
N ALA A 116 -6.97 1.65 6.87
CA ALA A 116 -7.11 2.05 8.27
C ALA A 116 -7.25 3.57 8.39
N ASP A 117 -8.04 4.02 9.37
CA ASP A 117 -8.01 5.40 9.81
C ASP A 117 -6.60 5.76 10.24
N GLU A 118 -6.11 6.96 9.85
CA GLU A 118 -4.73 7.38 10.16
C GLU A 118 -3.67 6.34 9.70
N ALA A 119 -3.83 5.78 8.50
CA ALA A 119 -3.03 4.65 7.99
C ALA A 119 -1.51 4.81 8.16
N VAL A 120 -0.99 6.04 8.14
CA VAL A 120 0.44 6.34 8.32
C VAL A 120 0.86 6.23 9.79
N SER A 121 -0.02 6.62 10.71
CA SER A 121 0.27 6.77 12.15
C SER A 121 -0.27 5.63 13.02
N CYS A 122 -1.15 4.77 12.48
CA CYS A 122 -1.86 3.73 13.25
C CYS A 122 -0.92 2.79 14.01
N VAL A 123 0.26 2.49 13.46
CA VAL A 123 1.25 1.64 14.13
C VAL A 123 1.83 2.34 15.37
N ALA A 124 2.12 3.64 15.27
CA ALA A 124 2.61 4.43 16.40
C ALA A 124 1.54 4.54 17.51
N TYR A 125 0.28 4.81 17.11
CA TYR A 125 -0.85 4.84 18.07
C TYR A 125 -1.06 3.47 18.74
N GLY A 126 -1.05 2.40 17.94
CA GLY A 126 -1.18 1.04 18.47
C GLY A 126 -0.07 0.68 19.46
N THR A 127 1.16 1.05 19.16
CA THR A 127 2.31 0.84 20.05
C THR A 127 2.16 1.66 21.34
N GLY A 128 1.74 2.93 21.24
CA GLY A 128 1.46 3.78 22.40
C GLY A 128 0.38 3.19 23.31
N ASN A 129 -0.73 2.77 22.73
CA ASN A 129 -1.81 2.10 23.48
C ASN A 129 -1.36 0.80 24.15
N CYS A 130 -0.47 0.04 23.51
CA CYS A 130 0.13 -1.15 24.12
C CYS A 130 0.97 -0.77 25.35
N LEU A 131 1.77 0.28 25.29
CA LEU A 131 2.58 0.73 26.41
C LEU A 131 1.72 1.17 27.61
N GLU A 132 0.65 1.93 27.37
CA GLU A 132 -0.28 2.38 28.41
C GLU A 132 -1.03 1.22 29.09
N ASN A 133 -1.27 0.13 28.37
CA ASN A 133 -2.01 -1.03 28.87
C ASN A 133 -1.13 -2.24 29.19
N LEU A 134 0.18 -2.05 29.29
CA LEU A 134 1.16 -3.11 29.54
C LEU A 134 0.82 -3.96 30.79
N SER A 135 0.36 -3.31 31.86
CA SER A 135 -0.05 -3.97 33.10
C SER A 135 -1.36 -4.77 33.01
N LYS A 136 -2.17 -4.50 31.97
CA LYS A 136 -3.44 -5.19 31.70
C LYS A 136 -3.30 -6.30 30.68
N MET A 137 -2.19 -6.34 29.93
CA MET A 137 -1.92 -7.40 28.97
C MET A 137 -1.49 -8.65 29.72
N GLN A 138 -2.27 -9.71 29.60
CA GLN A 138 -1.91 -11.02 30.16
C GLN A 138 -0.60 -11.50 29.53
N ASP A 139 0.25 -12.13 30.31
CA ASP A 139 1.58 -12.64 29.92
C ASP A 139 1.61 -13.49 28.62
N GLY A 140 0.47 -14.10 28.26
CA GLY A 140 0.33 -14.90 27.06
C GLY A 140 0.36 -14.13 25.74
N THR A 141 0.00 -12.85 25.75
CA THR A 141 -0.08 -12.03 24.52
C THR A 141 1.28 -11.45 24.11
N MET A 142 2.19 -11.26 25.05
CA MET A 142 3.52 -10.71 24.82
C MET A 142 4.63 -11.76 24.60
N ASN A 143 4.38 -13.03 24.73
CA ASN A 143 5.42 -14.03 24.98
C ASN A 143 5.52 -15.18 23.98
N LEU A 144 5.01 -15.03 22.75
CA LEU A 144 5.24 -16.04 21.70
C LEU A 144 6.74 -16.26 21.41
N SER A 145 7.58 -15.25 21.61
CA SER A 145 9.04 -15.37 21.46
C SER A 145 9.69 -16.07 22.67
N ARG A 146 9.21 -15.86 23.92
CA ARG A 146 9.74 -16.51 25.11
C ARG A 146 9.31 -17.97 25.23
N GLN A 147 8.10 -18.32 24.83
CA GLN A 147 7.65 -19.73 24.85
C GLN A 147 8.48 -20.62 23.91
N ARG A 148 9.03 -20.08 22.82
CA ARG A 148 9.93 -20.84 21.94
C ARG A 148 11.33 -21.05 22.52
N GLN A 149 11.78 -20.18 23.42
CA GLN A 149 13.10 -20.32 24.08
C GLN A 149 13.07 -21.26 25.31
N MET A 150 11.92 -21.42 25.95
CA MET A 150 11.77 -22.35 27.10
C MET A 150 11.55 -23.81 26.70
N LYS A 151 11.34 -24.11 25.42
CA LYS A 151 11.18 -25.48 24.88
C LYS A 151 12.47 -26.02 24.21
N ARG A 152 13.60 -25.39 24.42
CA ARG A 152 14.94 -25.87 24.12
C ARG A 152 15.70 -26.06 25.42
#